data_d7ee3c1ad21e41fbf63fca1cba3f5938
#
_entry.id   d7ee3c1ad21e41fbf63fca1cba3f5938
#
_cell.length_a   1.000
_cell.length_b   1.000
_cell.length_c   1.000
_cell.angle_alpha   90.00
_cell.angle_beta   90.00
_cell.angle_gamma   90.00
#
_symmetry.space_group_name_H-M   'P 1'
#
loop_
_entity.id
_entity.type
_entity.pdbx_description
1 polymer ?
#
loop_
_entity_poly.entity_id
_entity_poly.type
_entity_poly.pdbx_seq_one_letter_code
_entity_poly.pdbx_strand_id
1 'polypeptide(L)'
;MATGVYEFAKKIFLETITPVASESLRLSPDAILYGTGLLSLITFQTPMLFLFLVTLLSLFVSNMFASGISAFMPQDTPPATASNRCVPGLYSPTLARITLLSDLANPSGFPAMPMFVLSSVLSYCVAGVVQLADVLKELGPDYQAKIPTVLTLSSVLIVIMMIYLMINGCNGFLVVLGSAAIGGLFGTLLSIIIPLIFGQEAINILGLPLFVKRDDKGQPLYICAVKQPTA
;
A
#
# COMPACT_ATOMS: atom_id res chain seq x y z
N MET A 1 -35.19 8.68 -25.13
CA MET A 1 -34.12 9.46 -24.44
C MET A 1 -33.32 8.61 -23.43
N ALA A 2 -33.93 7.74 -22.63
CA ALA A 2 -33.20 6.92 -21.62
C ALA A 2 -32.17 5.97 -22.22
N THR A 3 -32.42 5.37 -23.36
CA THR A 3 -31.50 4.46 -24.06
C THR A 3 -30.21 5.14 -24.53
N GLY A 4 -30.27 6.38 -24.99
CA GLY A 4 -29.07 7.12 -25.42
C GLY A 4 -28.13 7.51 -24.27
N VAL A 5 -28.68 7.85 -23.11
CA VAL A 5 -27.88 8.15 -21.91
C VAL A 5 -27.20 6.89 -21.38
N TYR A 6 -27.87 5.77 -21.38
CA TYR A 6 -27.30 4.48 -20.97
C TYR A 6 -26.14 4.04 -21.88
N GLU A 7 -26.33 4.09 -23.20
CA GLU A 7 -25.28 3.73 -24.17
C GLU A 7 -24.09 4.68 -24.08
N PHE A 8 -24.32 5.97 -23.87
CA PHE A 8 -23.27 6.96 -23.67
C PHE A 8 -22.47 6.69 -22.36
N ALA A 9 -23.18 6.44 -21.24
CA ALA A 9 -22.55 6.11 -19.97
C ALA A 9 -21.75 4.79 -20.05
N LYS A 10 -22.30 3.76 -20.71
CA LYS A 10 -21.64 2.48 -20.95
C LYS A 10 -20.38 2.65 -21.79
N LYS A 11 -20.43 3.49 -22.82
CA LYS A 11 -19.29 3.78 -23.67
C LYS A 11 -18.16 4.47 -22.91
N ILE A 12 -18.48 5.51 -22.12
CA ILE A 12 -17.49 6.19 -21.26
C ILE A 12 -16.89 5.21 -20.26
N PHE A 13 -17.72 4.39 -19.63
CA PHE A 13 -17.25 3.42 -18.64
C PHE A 13 -16.29 2.41 -19.24
N LEU A 14 -16.64 1.81 -20.40
CA LEU A 14 -15.83 0.76 -21.03
C LEU A 14 -14.60 1.33 -21.75
N GLU A 15 -14.71 2.47 -22.43
CA GLU A 15 -13.63 2.98 -23.27
C GLU A 15 -12.66 3.91 -22.51
N THR A 16 -13.11 4.55 -21.42
CA THR A 16 -12.28 5.51 -20.69
C THR A 16 -11.97 5.06 -19.27
N ILE A 17 -12.99 4.73 -18.47
CA ILE A 17 -12.79 4.44 -17.04
C ILE A 17 -12.07 3.10 -16.84
N THR A 18 -12.51 2.07 -17.55
CA THR A 18 -11.94 0.72 -17.40
C THR A 18 -10.44 0.66 -17.74
N PRO A 19 -9.97 1.19 -18.89
CA PRO A 19 -8.54 1.17 -19.21
C PRO A 19 -7.72 2.03 -18.25
N VAL A 20 -8.20 3.23 -17.84
CA VAL A 20 -7.51 4.08 -16.89
C VAL A 20 -7.40 3.40 -15.51
N ALA A 21 -8.48 2.79 -15.04
CA ALA A 21 -8.48 2.06 -13.77
C ALA A 21 -7.53 0.85 -13.82
N SER A 22 -7.55 0.09 -14.93
CA SER A 22 -6.66 -1.07 -15.09
C SER A 22 -5.19 -0.68 -15.12
N GLU A 23 -4.84 0.40 -15.81
CA GLU A 23 -3.47 0.92 -15.83
C GLU A 23 -3.05 1.46 -14.46
N SER A 24 -3.94 2.15 -13.76
CA SER A 24 -3.67 2.66 -12.40
C SER A 24 -3.40 1.50 -11.42
N LEU A 25 -4.14 0.40 -11.51
CA LEU A 25 -3.92 -0.79 -10.68
C LEU A 25 -2.62 -1.50 -11.06
N ARG A 26 -2.30 -1.58 -12.34
CA ARG A 26 -1.04 -2.13 -12.83
C ARG A 26 0.16 -1.33 -12.32
N LEU A 27 0.05 -0.01 -12.29
CA LEU A 27 1.07 0.92 -11.83
C LEU A 27 1.14 1.03 -10.30
N SER A 28 0.17 0.48 -9.57
CA SER A 28 0.04 0.73 -8.12
C SER A 28 1.26 0.36 -7.29
N PRO A 29 1.98 -0.76 -7.48
CA PRO A 29 3.18 -1.07 -6.69
C PRO A 29 4.28 -0.02 -6.89
N ASP A 30 4.47 0.37 -8.15
CA ASP A 30 5.48 1.36 -8.52
C ASP A 30 5.08 2.76 -8.03
N ALA A 31 3.80 3.11 -8.16
CA ALA A 31 3.27 4.39 -7.68
C ALA A 31 3.40 4.51 -6.15
N ILE A 32 3.18 3.42 -5.40
CA ILE A 32 3.40 3.38 -3.96
C ILE A 32 4.89 3.59 -3.65
N LEU A 33 5.78 2.87 -4.32
CA LEU A 33 7.22 2.94 -4.09
C LEU A 33 7.76 4.34 -4.38
N TYR A 34 7.52 4.85 -5.59
CA TYR A 34 8.03 6.16 -5.98
C TYR A 34 7.31 7.29 -5.25
N GLY A 35 6.00 7.16 -5.02
CA GLY A 35 5.22 8.15 -4.28
C GLY A 35 5.68 8.29 -2.83
N THR A 36 5.86 7.18 -2.12
CA THR A 36 6.34 7.20 -0.73
C THR A 36 7.79 7.67 -0.64
N GLY A 37 8.65 7.26 -1.60
CA GLY A 37 10.02 7.72 -1.69
C GLY A 37 10.12 9.23 -1.94
N LEU A 38 9.37 9.75 -2.90
CA LEU A 38 9.33 11.17 -3.21
C LEU A 38 8.77 11.99 -2.02
N LEU A 39 7.67 11.53 -1.42
CA LEU A 39 7.11 12.17 -0.23
C LEU A 39 8.09 12.17 0.93
N SER A 40 8.81 11.07 1.15
CA SER A 40 9.86 10.99 2.17
C SER A 40 10.96 12.02 1.95
N LEU A 41 11.39 12.22 0.70
CA LEU A 41 12.43 13.18 0.35
C LEU A 41 11.96 14.64 0.44
N ILE A 42 10.69 14.92 0.12
CA ILE A 42 10.16 16.29 0.14
C ILE A 42 9.79 16.69 1.57
N THR A 43 9.15 15.81 2.33
CA THR A 43 8.62 16.16 3.65
C THR A 43 9.63 15.98 4.77
N PHE A 44 10.67 15.17 4.57
CA PHE A 44 11.63 14.77 5.61
C PHE A 44 10.97 14.22 6.88
N GLN A 45 9.73 13.72 6.75
CA GLN A 45 8.98 13.18 7.88
C GLN A 45 9.35 11.72 8.11
N THR A 46 9.71 11.41 9.35
CA THR A 46 10.07 10.05 9.79
C THR A 46 9.04 8.98 9.38
N PRO A 47 7.72 9.16 9.55
CA PRO A 47 6.76 8.13 9.16
C PRO A 47 6.70 7.87 7.64
N MET A 48 6.95 8.87 6.80
CA MET A 48 7.00 8.69 5.34
C MET A 48 8.24 7.89 4.93
N LEU A 49 9.38 8.11 5.61
CA LEU A 49 10.58 7.31 5.41
C LEU A 49 10.34 5.84 5.79
N PHE A 50 9.68 5.58 6.91
CA PHE A 50 9.35 4.20 7.30
C PHE A 50 8.36 3.55 6.35
N LEU A 51 7.37 4.28 5.84
CA LEU A 51 6.44 3.76 4.84
C LEU A 51 7.19 3.37 3.55
N PHE A 52 8.14 4.18 3.10
CA PHE A 52 9.02 3.86 1.98
C PHE A 52 9.86 2.60 2.26
N LEU A 53 10.49 2.51 3.45
CA LEU A 53 11.27 1.34 3.85
C LEU A 53 10.41 0.07 3.94
N VAL A 54 9.19 0.16 4.46
CA VAL A 54 8.23 -0.95 4.48
C VAL A 54 7.90 -1.41 3.07
N THR A 55 7.72 -0.48 2.12
CA THR A 55 7.47 -0.82 0.72
C THR A 55 8.66 -1.53 0.08
N LEU A 56 9.87 -1.01 0.27
CA LEU A 56 11.10 -1.65 -0.21
C LEU A 56 11.30 -3.04 0.38
N LEU A 57 11.09 -3.17 1.69
CA LEU A 57 11.25 -4.45 2.39
C LEU A 57 10.19 -5.46 1.91
N SER A 58 8.95 -5.01 1.66
CA SER A 58 7.89 -5.86 1.11
C SER A 58 8.23 -6.37 -0.28
N LEU A 59 8.82 -5.55 -1.14
CA LEU A 59 9.31 -5.95 -2.46
C LEU A 59 10.43 -7.01 -2.34
N PHE A 60 11.41 -6.74 -1.47
CA PHE A 60 12.52 -7.66 -1.26
C PHE A 60 12.06 -9.01 -0.70
N VAL A 61 11.21 -9.00 0.33
CA VAL A 61 10.67 -10.21 0.96
C VAL A 61 9.78 -10.99 -0.01
N SER A 62 8.94 -10.32 -0.81
CA SER A 62 8.14 -10.97 -1.85
C SER A 62 9.03 -11.75 -2.83
N ASN A 63 10.15 -11.17 -3.24
CA ASN A 63 11.10 -11.82 -4.13
C ASN A 63 11.82 -13.02 -3.47
N MET A 64 12.23 -12.85 -2.21
CA MET A 64 12.83 -13.97 -1.46
C MET A 64 11.86 -15.14 -1.32
N PHE A 65 10.59 -14.87 -1.03
CA PHE A 65 9.55 -15.90 -1.01
C PHE A 65 9.38 -16.58 -2.36
N ALA A 66 9.31 -15.80 -3.43
CA ALA A 66 9.18 -16.34 -4.79
C ALA A 66 10.38 -17.25 -5.14
N SER A 67 11.59 -16.82 -4.83
CA SER A 67 12.82 -17.61 -5.06
C SER A 67 12.86 -18.89 -4.20
N GLY A 68 12.48 -18.77 -2.91
CA GLY A 68 12.46 -19.91 -1.98
C GLY A 68 11.41 -20.97 -2.36
N ILE A 69 10.21 -20.53 -2.72
CA ILE A 69 9.12 -21.45 -3.07
C ILE A 69 9.35 -22.10 -4.44
N SER A 70 9.93 -21.39 -5.40
CA SER A 70 10.28 -21.96 -6.72
C SER A 70 11.27 -23.11 -6.60
N ALA A 71 12.08 -23.15 -5.55
CA ALA A 71 13.00 -24.26 -5.27
C ALA A 71 12.30 -25.53 -4.76
N PHE A 72 11.10 -25.39 -4.20
CA PHE A 72 10.34 -26.52 -3.61
C PHE A 72 9.14 -26.96 -4.44
N MET A 73 8.58 -26.08 -5.26
CA MET A 73 7.48 -26.43 -6.15
C MET A 73 8.02 -26.59 -7.57
N PRO A 74 7.85 -27.76 -8.21
CA PRO A 74 8.09 -27.85 -9.65
C PRO A 74 7.17 -26.80 -10.31
N GLN A 75 7.76 -25.93 -11.10
CA GLN A 75 7.03 -24.96 -11.88
C GLN A 75 6.26 -25.74 -12.99
N ASP A 76 5.07 -26.21 -12.65
CA ASP A 76 4.15 -26.67 -13.66
C ASP A 76 3.79 -25.46 -14.52
N THR A 77 4.47 -25.41 -15.66
CA THR A 77 4.22 -24.58 -16.84
C THR A 77 3.75 -23.14 -16.57
N PRO A 78 4.51 -22.15 -16.99
CA PRO A 78 3.99 -20.79 -17.02
C PRO A 78 2.68 -20.81 -17.82
N PRO A 79 1.62 -20.16 -17.35
CA PRO A 79 0.45 -19.95 -18.17
C PRO A 79 0.95 -19.28 -19.45
N ALA A 80 0.73 -19.93 -20.58
CA ALA A 80 1.34 -19.63 -21.87
C ALA A 80 1.06 -18.22 -22.43
N THR A 81 0.39 -17.38 -21.68
CA THR A 81 0.12 -15.98 -22.02
C THR A 81 -0.05 -15.15 -20.74
N ALA A 82 1.03 -14.92 -20.02
CA ALA A 82 0.97 -13.80 -19.07
C ALA A 82 0.69 -12.52 -19.88
N SER A 83 -0.53 -12.04 -19.82
CA SER A 83 -0.93 -10.78 -20.45
C SER A 83 0.05 -9.68 -20.04
N ASN A 84 0.44 -8.81 -20.97
CA ASN A 84 1.25 -7.62 -20.65
C ASN A 84 0.65 -6.78 -19.51
N ARG A 85 -0.62 -6.99 -19.18
CA ARG A 85 -1.33 -6.38 -18.06
C ARG A 85 -0.93 -6.92 -16.68
N CYS A 86 -0.30 -8.08 -16.62
CA CYS A 86 0.15 -8.70 -15.38
C CYS A 86 1.54 -8.22 -14.94
N VAL A 87 2.28 -7.59 -15.83
CA VAL A 87 3.60 -7.03 -15.50
C VAL A 87 3.45 -5.66 -14.85
N PRO A 88 4.02 -5.43 -13.66
CA PRO A 88 4.01 -4.11 -13.02
C PRO A 88 4.54 -3.02 -13.95
N GLY A 89 3.98 -1.83 -13.88
CA GLY A 89 3.90 -0.92 -15.00
C GLY A 89 5.11 -0.09 -15.39
N LEU A 90 5.97 0.34 -14.48
CA LEU A 90 7.17 1.12 -14.83
C LEU A 90 8.32 0.24 -15.33
N TYR A 91 8.13 -1.04 -15.31
CA TYR A 91 8.98 -2.00 -16.00
C TYR A 91 8.81 -1.88 -17.53
N SER A 92 9.13 -0.69 -18.06
CA SER A 92 9.35 -0.56 -19.49
C SER A 92 10.53 -1.45 -19.87
N PRO A 93 10.43 -2.26 -20.94
CA PRO A 93 11.53 -3.11 -21.40
C PRO A 93 12.83 -2.33 -21.70
N THR A 94 12.76 -1.01 -21.80
CA THR A 94 13.92 -0.14 -21.95
C THR A 94 14.57 0.26 -20.62
N LEU A 95 13.82 0.34 -19.52
CA LEU A 95 14.34 0.56 -18.17
C LEU A 95 14.63 -0.75 -17.43
N ALA A 96 14.00 -1.86 -17.84
CA ALA A 96 14.26 -3.20 -17.34
C ALA A 96 15.71 -3.70 -17.60
N ARG A 97 16.50 -3.00 -18.37
CA ARG A 97 17.94 -3.21 -18.44
C ARG A 97 18.71 -2.77 -17.20
N ILE A 98 18.07 -2.09 -16.25
CA ILE A 98 18.57 -1.98 -14.88
C ILE A 98 18.13 -3.27 -14.17
N THR A 99 18.91 -4.30 -14.39
CA THR A 99 18.68 -5.73 -14.21
C THR A 99 18.31 -6.20 -12.80
N LEU A 100 18.36 -5.36 -11.78
CA LEU A 100 18.02 -5.70 -10.40
C LEU A 100 16.51 -5.82 -10.14
N LEU A 101 15.68 -5.18 -10.93
CA LEU A 101 14.24 -5.13 -10.72
C LEU A 101 13.46 -6.02 -11.70
N SER A 102 14.00 -6.33 -12.89
CA SER A 102 13.34 -7.21 -13.87
C SER A 102 13.22 -8.65 -13.40
N ASP A 103 14.23 -9.13 -12.67
CA ASP A 103 14.24 -10.48 -12.10
C ASP A 103 13.34 -10.58 -10.85
N LEU A 104 12.97 -9.42 -10.26
CA LEU A 104 12.06 -9.32 -9.12
C LEU A 104 10.58 -9.48 -9.51
N ALA A 105 10.24 -9.27 -10.76
CA ALA A 105 8.87 -9.32 -11.23
C ALA A 105 8.57 -10.67 -11.91
N ASN A 106 8.44 -11.73 -11.13
CA ASN A 106 7.86 -12.98 -11.66
C ASN A 106 6.33 -12.85 -11.66
N PRO A 107 5.69 -12.58 -12.83
CA PRO A 107 4.27 -12.25 -12.88
C PRO A 107 3.35 -13.43 -12.54
N SER A 108 3.84 -14.64 -12.55
CA SER A 108 3.05 -15.87 -12.40
C SER A 108 3.39 -16.71 -11.16
N GLY A 109 4.25 -16.20 -10.28
CA GLY A 109 4.70 -16.92 -9.08
C GLY A 109 3.89 -16.65 -7.82
N PHE A 110 4.08 -17.48 -6.81
CA PHE A 110 3.66 -17.17 -5.45
C PHE A 110 4.84 -16.57 -4.67
N PRO A 111 4.64 -15.47 -3.92
CA PRO A 111 3.40 -14.70 -3.82
C PRO A 111 3.18 -13.79 -5.05
N ALA A 112 1.92 -13.48 -5.35
CA ALA A 112 1.57 -12.44 -6.32
C ALA A 112 2.09 -11.09 -5.82
N MET A 113 3.24 -10.64 -6.33
CA MET A 113 3.99 -9.48 -5.85
C MET A 113 3.11 -8.22 -5.70
N PRO A 114 2.27 -7.81 -6.69
CA PRO A 114 1.46 -6.61 -6.53
C PRO A 114 0.48 -6.71 -5.36
N MET A 115 -0.09 -7.89 -5.15
CA MET A 115 -1.02 -8.13 -4.03
C MET A 115 -0.30 -8.15 -2.69
N PHE A 116 0.86 -8.81 -2.61
CA PHE A 116 1.68 -8.87 -1.41
C PHE A 116 2.12 -7.47 -0.96
N VAL A 117 2.66 -6.66 -1.86
CA VAL A 117 3.14 -5.30 -1.55
C VAL A 117 1.98 -4.40 -1.13
N LEU A 118 0.87 -4.41 -1.89
CA LEU A 118 -0.29 -3.58 -1.56
C LEU A 118 -0.87 -3.95 -0.19
N SER A 119 -1.09 -5.26 0.07
CA SER A 119 -1.64 -5.71 1.36
C SER A 119 -0.70 -5.43 2.52
N SER A 120 0.60 -5.56 2.33
CA SER A 120 1.63 -5.23 3.33
C SER A 120 1.58 -3.75 3.73
N VAL A 121 1.60 -2.86 2.74
CA VAL A 121 1.59 -1.40 2.97
C VAL A 121 0.27 -0.96 3.61
N LEU A 122 -0.87 -1.44 3.08
CA LEU A 122 -2.17 -1.10 3.64
C LEU A 122 -2.35 -1.63 5.06
N SER A 123 -1.91 -2.87 5.34
CA SER A 123 -1.97 -3.42 6.69
C SER A 123 -1.06 -2.69 7.66
N TYR A 124 0.13 -2.25 7.23
CA TYR A 124 0.99 -1.38 8.02
C TYR A 124 0.30 -0.07 8.38
N CYS A 125 -0.33 0.59 7.41
CA CYS A 125 -1.07 1.83 7.62
C CYS A 125 -2.27 1.63 8.56
N VAL A 126 -3.08 0.60 8.32
CA VAL A 126 -4.25 0.28 9.15
C VAL A 126 -3.84 -0.03 10.58
N ALA A 127 -2.84 -0.90 10.76
CA ALA A 127 -2.37 -1.28 12.10
C ALA A 127 -1.75 -0.08 12.83
N GLY A 128 -1.02 0.80 12.14
CA GLY A 128 -0.51 2.05 12.70
C GLY A 128 -1.64 2.97 13.18
N VAL A 129 -2.69 3.15 12.39
CA VAL A 129 -3.86 3.96 12.78
C VAL A 129 -4.61 3.32 13.96
N VAL A 130 -4.75 2.00 14.00
CA VAL A 130 -5.40 1.28 15.11
C VAL A 130 -4.58 1.42 16.41
N GLN A 131 -3.25 1.35 16.33
CA GLN A 131 -2.39 1.57 17.51
C GLN A 131 -2.50 3.00 18.05
N LEU A 132 -2.82 3.97 17.22
CA LEU A 132 -3.05 5.36 17.59
C LEU A 132 -4.52 5.66 17.94
N ALA A 133 -5.38 4.64 18.02
CA ALA A 133 -6.83 4.82 18.19
C ALA A 133 -7.19 5.57 19.49
N ASP A 134 -6.51 5.30 20.58
CA ASP A 134 -6.80 5.98 21.86
C ASP A 134 -6.40 7.46 21.80
N VAL A 135 -5.30 7.76 21.16
CA VAL A 135 -4.85 9.11 20.88
C VAL A 135 -5.84 9.86 19.97
N LEU A 136 -6.34 9.17 18.92
CA LEU A 136 -7.35 9.74 18.04
C LEU A 136 -8.69 10.01 18.74
N LYS A 137 -9.06 9.20 19.73
CA LYS A 137 -10.26 9.44 20.56
C LYS A 137 -10.12 10.67 21.45
N GLU A 138 -8.94 10.90 22.03
CA GLU A 138 -8.66 12.08 22.86
C GLU A 138 -8.70 13.38 22.05
N LEU A 139 -8.37 13.34 20.75
CA LEU A 139 -8.39 14.50 19.86
C LEU A 139 -9.79 14.96 19.43
N GLY A 140 -10.78 14.08 19.54
CA GLY A 140 -12.17 14.40 19.23
C GLY A 140 -12.80 13.53 18.14
N PRO A 141 -14.13 13.69 17.92
CA PRO A 141 -14.91 12.82 17.04
C PRO A 141 -14.46 12.85 15.58
N ASP A 142 -13.99 13.99 15.07
CA ASP A 142 -13.54 14.13 13.68
C ASP A 142 -12.30 13.27 13.39
N TYR A 143 -11.42 13.13 14.39
CA TYR A 143 -10.24 12.29 14.29
C TYR A 143 -10.59 10.81 14.46
N GLN A 144 -11.55 10.49 15.30
CA GLN A 144 -12.04 9.12 15.48
C GLN A 144 -12.64 8.56 14.18
N ALA A 145 -13.32 9.39 13.39
CA ALA A 145 -13.89 9.00 12.10
C ALA A 145 -12.83 8.57 11.05
N LYS A 146 -11.56 8.93 11.25
CA LYS A 146 -10.47 8.50 10.34
C LYS A 146 -10.20 7.01 10.43
N ILE A 147 -10.44 6.37 11.58
CA ILE A 147 -10.20 4.93 11.79
C ILE A 147 -11.05 4.09 10.82
N PRO A 148 -12.41 4.17 10.86
CA PRO A 148 -13.23 3.40 9.95
C PRO A 148 -13.00 3.79 8.48
N THR A 149 -12.66 5.04 8.20
CA THR A 149 -12.37 5.49 6.83
C THR A 149 -11.14 4.79 6.27
N VAL A 150 -10.03 4.73 7.01
CA VAL A 150 -8.80 4.04 6.57
C VAL A 150 -9.05 2.55 6.41
N LEU A 151 -9.78 1.93 7.35
CA LEU A 151 -10.11 0.51 7.28
C LEU A 151 -10.94 0.18 6.04
N THR A 152 -11.99 0.96 5.79
CA THR A 152 -12.89 0.76 4.65
C THR A 152 -12.15 0.97 3.33
N LEU A 153 -11.39 2.07 3.22
CA LEU A 153 -10.63 2.38 2.00
C LEU A 153 -9.60 1.28 1.70
N SER A 154 -8.87 0.82 2.71
CA SER A 154 -7.87 -0.25 2.56
C SER A 154 -8.52 -1.55 2.12
N SER A 155 -9.66 -1.91 2.72
CA SER A 155 -10.41 -3.12 2.35
C SER A 155 -10.90 -3.06 0.90
N VAL A 156 -11.44 -1.92 0.49
CA VAL A 156 -11.92 -1.70 -0.89
C VAL A 156 -10.76 -1.82 -1.88
N LEU A 157 -9.61 -1.22 -1.60
CA LEU A 157 -8.45 -1.30 -2.48
C LEU A 157 -7.92 -2.73 -2.62
N ILE A 158 -7.86 -3.49 -1.53
CA ILE A 158 -7.48 -4.91 -1.56
C ILE A 158 -8.45 -5.71 -2.44
N VAL A 159 -9.77 -5.53 -2.27
CA VAL A 159 -10.77 -6.23 -3.07
C VAL A 159 -10.67 -5.86 -4.56
N ILE A 160 -10.52 -4.59 -4.88
CA ILE A 160 -10.36 -4.12 -6.27
C ILE A 160 -9.12 -4.75 -6.90
N MET A 161 -7.98 -4.77 -6.19
CA MET A 161 -6.75 -5.38 -6.68
C MET A 161 -6.89 -6.89 -6.87
N MET A 162 -7.57 -7.58 -5.96
CA MET A 162 -7.87 -9.00 -6.08
C MET A 162 -8.68 -9.29 -7.34
N ILE A 163 -9.76 -8.54 -7.56
CA ILE A 163 -10.62 -8.65 -8.75
C ILE A 163 -9.82 -8.38 -10.02
N TYR A 164 -8.97 -7.35 -10.02
CA TYR A 164 -8.12 -7.00 -11.15
C TYR A 164 -7.20 -8.14 -11.56
N LEU A 165 -6.47 -8.73 -10.60
CA LEU A 165 -5.54 -9.83 -10.84
C LEU A 165 -6.24 -11.08 -11.35
N MET A 166 -7.45 -11.36 -10.85
CA MET A 166 -8.25 -12.52 -11.28
C MET A 166 -8.82 -12.33 -12.68
N ILE A 167 -9.42 -11.18 -12.98
CA ILE A 167 -10.04 -10.91 -14.29
C ILE A 167 -9.00 -10.93 -15.42
N ASN A 168 -7.81 -10.39 -15.16
CA ASN A 168 -6.73 -10.40 -16.16
C ASN A 168 -5.98 -11.74 -16.24
N GLY A 169 -6.36 -12.74 -15.45
CA GLY A 169 -5.72 -14.05 -15.46
C GLY A 169 -4.27 -14.05 -14.97
N CYS A 170 -3.88 -13.05 -14.19
CA CYS A 170 -2.49 -12.91 -13.70
C CYS A 170 -2.14 -14.02 -12.71
N ASN A 171 -3.04 -14.30 -11.78
CA ASN A 171 -2.84 -15.32 -10.75
C ASN A 171 -4.15 -15.99 -10.37
N GLY A 172 -4.09 -17.25 -9.95
CA GLY A 172 -5.24 -17.97 -9.43
C GLY A 172 -5.74 -17.39 -8.09
N PHE A 173 -7.02 -17.60 -7.79
CA PHE A 173 -7.67 -17.08 -6.57
C PHE A 173 -6.89 -17.38 -5.29
N LEU A 174 -6.44 -18.64 -5.12
CA LEU A 174 -5.70 -19.06 -3.92
C LEU A 174 -4.34 -18.36 -3.80
N VAL A 175 -3.67 -18.12 -4.93
CA VAL A 175 -2.39 -17.39 -4.95
C VAL A 175 -2.60 -15.95 -4.53
N VAL A 176 -3.63 -15.28 -5.05
CA VAL A 176 -3.95 -13.89 -4.71
C VAL A 176 -4.36 -13.76 -3.25
N LEU A 177 -5.24 -14.65 -2.77
CA LEU A 177 -5.70 -14.66 -1.39
C LEU A 177 -4.56 -14.96 -0.41
N GLY A 178 -3.73 -15.97 -0.70
CA GLY A 178 -2.56 -16.30 0.10
C GLY A 178 -1.55 -15.17 0.15
N SER A 179 -1.32 -14.49 -0.98
CA SER A 179 -0.44 -13.32 -1.07
C SER A 179 -0.97 -12.14 -0.25
N ALA A 180 -2.29 -11.92 -0.27
CA ALA A 180 -2.93 -10.90 0.56
C ALA A 180 -2.78 -11.19 2.06
N ALA A 181 -3.00 -12.44 2.46
CA ALA A 181 -2.90 -12.87 3.85
C ALA A 181 -1.46 -12.73 4.38
N ILE A 182 -0.48 -13.26 3.65
CA ILE A 182 0.94 -13.20 4.07
C ILE A 182 1.46 -11.77 4.04
N GLY A 183 1.13 -10.99 3.00
CA GLY A 183 1.49 -9.57 2.93
C GLY A 183 0.84 -8.77 4.07
N GLY A 184 -0.43 -9.03 4.37
CA GLY A 184 -1.13 -8.40 5.48
C GLY A 184 -0.50 -8.71 6.85
N LEU A 185 -0.17 -9.97 7.10
CA LEU A 185 0.55 -10.39 8.31
C LEU A 185 1.93 -9.70 8.41
N PHE A 186 2.66 -9.66 7.30
CA PHE A 186 3.97 -9.03 7.24
C PHE A 186 3.88 -7.52 7.56
N GLY A 187 2.96 -6.79 6.93
CA GLY A 187 2.75 -5.36 7.19
C GLY A 187 2.32 -5.07 8.64
N THR A 188 1.42 -5.90 9.20
CA THR A 188 1.02 -5.79 10.60
C THR A 188 2.19 -6.05 11.55
N LEU A 189 3.04 -7.02 11.24
CA LEU A 189 4.22 -7.35 12.05
C LEU A 189 5.23 -6.20 12.04
N LEU A 190 5.46 -5.58 10.90
CA LEU A 190 6.30 -4.39 10.78
C LEU A 190 5.73 -3.20 11.57
N SER A 191 4.40 -3.02 11.58
CA SER A 191 3.76 -1.96 12.36
C SER A 191 3.94 -2.12 13.87
N ILE A 192 4.21 -3.33 14.35
CA ILE A 192 4.52 -3.61 15.76
C ILE A 192 6.02 -3.43 16.03
N ILE A 193 6.88 -3.95 15.15
CA ILE A 193 8.33 -3.94 15.34
C ILE A 193 8.92 -2.52 15.23
N ILE A 194 8.50 -1.78 14.21
CA ILE A 194 9.07 -0.44 13.95
C ILE A 194 8.90 0.51 15.15
N PRO A 195 7.71 0.66 15.75
CA PRO A 195 7.56 1.55 16.91
C PRO A 195 8.27 1.05 18.17
N LEU A 196 8.51 -0.24 18.31
CA LEU A 196 9.30 -0.78 19.42
C LEU A 196 10.78 -0.37 19.34
N ILE A 197 11.32 -0.22 18.13
CA ILE A 197 12.73 0.12 17.91
C ILE A 197 12.92 1.64 17.78
N PHE A 198 12.05 2.32 17.04
CA PHE A 198 12.20 3.71 16.64
C PHE A 198 11.23 4.67 17.33
N GLY A 199 10.34 4.16 18.17
CA GLY A 199 9.31 4.96 18.85
C GLY A 199 8.03 5.12 18.03
N GLN A 200 6.97 5.57 18.70
CA GLN A 200 5.64 5.71 18.09
C GLN A 200 5.56 6.77 16.99
N GLU A 201 6.52 7.69 16.94
CA GLU A 201 6.61 8.70 15.88
C GLU A 201 6.77 8.06 14.48
N ALA A 202 7.38 6.88 14.42
CA ALA A 202 7.63 6.16 13.17
C ALA A 202 6.35 5.69 12.47
N ILE A 203 5.27 5.44 13.22
CA ILE A 203 3.97 5.00 12.68
C ILE A 203 2.95 6.13 12.53
N ASN A 204 3.32 7.36 12.89
CA ASN A 204 2.42 8.51 12.86
C ASN A 204 2.23 9.06 11.43
N ILE A 205 1.71 8.24 10.54
CA ILE A 205 1.46 8.59 9.13
C ILE A 205 0.44 9.74 9.01
N LEU A 206 -0.46 9.89 9.99
CA LEU A 206 -1.47 10.94 10.01
C LEU A 206 -0.91 12.31 10.41
N GLY A 207 0.38 12.41 10.77
CA GLY A 207 0.98 13.67 11.20
C GLY A 207 0.33 14.27 12.43
N LEU A 208 -0.11 13.42 13.37
CA LEU A 208 -0.80 13.87 14.57
C LEU A 208 0.15 14.69 15.46
N PRO A 209 -0.27 15.86 15.95
CA PRO A 209 0.59 16.76 16.74
C PRO A 209 0.93 16.24 18.14
N LEU A 210 0.59 15.01 18.45
CA LEU A 210 0.59 14.44 19.80
C LEU A 210 1.92 13.92 20.31
N PHE A 211 2.92 13.84 19.48
CA PHE A 211 4.24 13.38 19.89
C PHE A 211 5.17 14.50 20.36
N VAL A 212 4.61 15.66 20.68
CA VAL A 212 5.32 16.67 21.45
C VAL A 212 5.44 16.16 22.88
N LYS A 213 6.69 16.12 23.38
CA LYS A 213 7.08 15.60 24.69
C LYS A 213 6.04 15.88 25.77
N ARG A 214 5.69 14.86 26.54
CA ARG A 214 4.89 15.04 27.75
C ARG A 214 5.75 15.74 28.80
N ASP A 215 5.17 16.73 29.44
CA ASP A 215 5.72 17.37 30.66
C ASP A 215 5.91 16.30 31.75
N ASP A 216 6.79 16.60 32.75
CA ASP A 216 7.05 15.73 33.90
C ASP A 216 5.78 15.40 34.72
N LYS A 217 4.68 16.09 34.45
CA LYS A 217 3.34 15.86 35.00
C LYS A 217 2.43 15.04 34.10
N GLY A 218 2.94 14.51 32.97
CA GLY A 218 2.17 13.68 32.01
C GLY A 218 1.20 14.49 31.14
N GLN A 219 1.22 15.82 31.19
CA GLN A 219 0.39 16.64 30.32
C GLN A 219 1.05 16.85 28.96
N PRO A 220 0.29 16.76 27.85
CA PRO A 220 0.82 17.01 26.52
C PRO A 220 1.23 18.47 26.39
N LEU A 221 2.51 18.69 26.08
CA LEU A 221 3.02 20.01 25.73
C LEU A 221 2.52 20.38 24.33
N TYR A 222 1.37 21.05 24.28
CA TYR A 222 0.91 21.68 23.04
C TYR A 222 1.71 22.97 22.86
N ILE A 223 2.54 23.04 21.85
CA ILE A 223 3.04 24.32 21.33
C ILE A 223 1.88 24.95 20.53
N CYS A 224 0.87 25.43 21.22
CA CYS A 224 -0.03 26.39 20.65
C CYS A 224 0.79 27.67 20.43
N ALA A 225 1.13 27.99 19.18
CA ALA A 225 1.50 29.34 18.83
C ALA A 225 0.29 30.24 19.13
N VAL A 226 0.22 30.74 20.33
CA VAL A 226 -0.76 31.76 20.70
C VAL A 226 -0.41 32.97 19.83
N LYS A 227 -1.23 33.19 18.80
CA LYS A 227 -1.19 34.41 18.03
C LYS A 227 -1.51 35.53 19.02
N GLN A 228 -0.46 36.20 19.52
CA GLN A 228 -0.66 37.39 20.33
C GLN A 228 -1.55 38.36 19.56
N PRO A 229 -2.65 38.82 20.15
CA PRO A 229 -3.41 39.90 19.56
C PRO A 229 -2.49 41.11 19.49
N THR A 230 -2.19 41.57 18.30
CA THR A 230 -1.54 42.84 18.07
C THR A 230 -2.44 43.90 18.64
N ALA A 231 -1.99 44.55 19.70
CA ALA A 231 -2.59 45.75 20.29
C ALA A 231 -2.56 46.90 19.27
#